data_eeb64074f48c3b69f634bf471522ecdc
#
_entry.id   eeb64074f48c3b69f634bf471522ecdc
#
_cell.length_a   1.000
_cell.length_b   1.000
_cell.length_c   1.000
_cell.angle_alpha   90.00
_cell.angle_beta   90.00
_cell.angle_gamma   90.00
#
_symmetry.space_group_name_H-M   'P 1'
#
loop_
_entity.id
_entity.type
_entity.pdbx_description
1 polymer ?
#
loop_
_entity_poly.entity_id
_entity_poly.type
_entity_poly.pdbx_seq_one_letter_code
_entity_poly.pdbx_strand_id
1 'polypeptide(L)'
;MTEITRVPLQPIAKGALGKLWLGVAAAALAAGGLAWATLPKGVDVETIKAGTGPSPTTADVVQINYKGSLENGKVFDQAERAVFPVEGVIPGFTQALEKMQKGGKYKVEIPAELAYGAQEQRNPQTGAVEIPANSNLIFEIELLDFKSRAEVEAQMRMMQQLQAQMQAQQGGGAAKGATPPPPPVH
;
A
#
# COMPACT_ATOMS: atom_id res chain seq x y z
N MET A 1 -29.44 -71.52 -19.02
CA MET A 1 -28.62 -71.09 -20.17
C MET A 1 -28.74 -69.62 -20.29
N THR A 2 -27.70 -68.90 -19.86
CA THR A 2 -27.68 -67.42 -19.88
C THR A 2 -26.98 -66.98 -21.15
N GLU A 3 -27.74 -66.38 -22.08
CA GLU A 3 -27.22 -65.77 -23.30
C GLU A 3 -26.47 -64.47 -22.97
N ILE A 4 -25.17 -64.49 -23.21
CA ILE A 4 -24.36 -63.29 -23.10
C ILE A 4 -24.53 -62.51 -24.38
N THR A 5 -25.34 -61.45 -24.37
CA THR A 5 -25.49 -60.46 -25.47
C THR A 5 -24.20 -59.74 -25.65
N ARG A 6 -23.41 -60.08 -26.66
CA ARG A 6 -22.20 -59.28 -27.07
C ARG A 6 -22.65 -58.02 -27.79
N VAL A 7 -22.47 -56.89 -27.14
CA VAL A 7 -22.66 -55.59 -27.78
C VAL A 7 -21.50 -55.38 -28.76
N PRO A 8 -21.74 -55.19 -30.06
CA PRO A 8 -20.68 -54.91 -31.02
C PRO A 8 -20.07 -53.54 -30.76
N LEU A 9 -18.79 -53.52 -30.46
CA LEU A 9 -18.02 -52.27 -30.38
C LEU A 9 -17.91 -51.68 -31.79
N GLN A 10 -18.58 -50.57 -32.03
CA GLN A 10 -18.45 -49.83 -33.31
C GLN A 10 -17.04 -49.20 -33.39
N PRO A 11 -16.34 -49.35 -34.52
CA PRO A 11 -15.04 -48.73 -34.70
C PRO A 11 -15.17 -47.23 -34.76
N ILE A 12 -14.36 -46.54 -33.96
CA ILE A 12 -14.29 -45.06 -33.91
C ILE A 12 -13.87 -44.57 -35.30
N ALA A 13 -14.67 -43.70 -35.92
CA ALA A 13 -14.41 -43.15 -37.25
C ALA A 13 -13.04 -42.46 -37.27
N LYS A 14 -12.22 -42.77 -38.30
CA LYS A 14 -10.93 -42.15 -38.52
C LYS A 14 -11.12 -40.63 -38.65
N GLY A 15 -10.60 -39.83 -37.67
CA GLY A 15 -10.73 -38.36 -37.58
C GLY A 15 -11.60 -37.84 -36.41
N ALA A 16 -12.37 -38.71 -35.73
CA ALA A 16 -13.14 -38.29 -34.55
C ALA A 16 -12.25 -37.87 -33.40
N LEU A 17 -11.13 -38.55 -33.21
CA LEU A 17 -10.10 -38.18 -32.21
C LEU A 17 -9.50 -36.78 -32.47
N GLY A 18 -9.20 -36.43 -33.74
CA GLY A 18 -8.67 -35.13 -34.09
C GLY A 18 -9.63 -33.96 -33.78
N LYS A 19 -10.93 -34.16 -34.05
CA LYS A 19 -11.99 -33.20 -33.74
C LYS A 19 -12.21 -33.04 -32.22
N LEU A 20 -12.10 -34.13 -31.48
CA LEU A 20 -12.18 -34.13 -30.01
C LEU A 20 -11.01 -33.38 -29.38
N TRP A 21 -9.78 -33.60 -29.86
CA TRP A 21 -8.59 -32.88 -29.41
C TRP A 21 -8.62 -31.40 -29.78
N LEU A 22 -9.14 -31.01 -30.95
CA LEU A 22 -9.36 -29.61 -31.30
C LEU A 22 -10.37 -28.92 -30.37
N GLY A 23 -11.46 -29.65 -30.01
CA GLY A 23 -12.44 -29.14 -29.05
C GLY A 23 -11.85 -28.94 -27.65
N VAL A 24 -11.06 -29.90 -27.18
CA VAL A 24 -10.37 -29.80 -25.86
C VAL A 24 -9.34 -28.68 -25.86
N ALA A 25 -8.55 -28.49 -26.92
CA ALA A 25 -7.60 -27.41 -27.06
C ALA A 25 -8.30 -26.04 -27.09
N ALA A 26 -9.40 -25.90 -27.81
CA ALA A 26 -10.18 -24.66 -27.86
C ALA A 26 -10.81 -24.33 -26.48
N ALA A 27 -11.35 -25.35 -25.78
CA ALA A 27 -11.89 -25.18 -24.44
C ALA A 27 -10.79 -24.79 -23.41
N ALA A 28 -9.59 -25.39 -23.51
CA ALA A 28 -8.46 -25.06 -22.64
C ALA A 28 -7.95 -23.63 -22.89
N LEU A 29 -7.91 -23.18 -24.14
CA LEU A 29 -7.54 -21.80 -24.48
C LEU A 29 -8.60 -20.79 -24.01
N ALA A 30 -9.88 -21.11 -24.14
CA ALA A 30 -10.96 -20.26 -23.64
C ALA A 30 -10.97 -20.18 -22.12
N ALA A 31 -10.78 -21.31 -21.42
CA ALA A 31 -10.69 -21.35 -19.95
C ALA A 31 -9.43 -20.65 -19.44
N GLY A 32 -8.29 -20.84 -20.10
CA GLY A 32 -7.04 -20.16 -19.79
C GLY A 32 -7.13 -18.64 -20.01
N GLY A 33 -7.75 -18.21 -21.10
CA GLY A 33 -7.99 -16.78 -21.39
C GLY A 33 -8.92 -16.11 -20.40
N LEU A 34 -10.02 -16.79 -20.00
CA LEU A 34 -10.92 -16.31 -18.95
C LEU A 34 -10.23 -16.24 -17.57
N ALA A 35 -9.47 -17.27 -17.20
CA ALA A 35 -8.74 -17.27 -15.93
C ALA A 35 -7.71 -16.14 -15.87
N TRP A 36 -7.03 -15.84 -16.98
CA TRP A 36 -6.06 -14.73 -17.02
C TRP A 36 -6.72 -13.37 -16.96
N ALA A 37 -7.91 -13.20 -17.55
CA ALA A 37 -8.68 -11.95 -17.47
C ALA A 37 -9.28 -11.68 -16.08
N THR A 38 -9.42 -12.71 -15.24
CA THR A 38 -9.97 -12.63 -13.87
C THR A 38 -8.90 -12.61 -12.79
N LEU A 39 -7.61 -12.72 -13.14
CA LEU A 39 -6.55 -12.52 -12.16
C LEU A 39 -6.62 -11.09 -11.61
N PRO A 40 -6.62 -10.92 -10.28
CA PRO A 40 -6.58 -9.60 -9.69
C PRO A 40 -5.34 -8.87 -10.22
N LYS A 41 -5.56 -7.73 -10.85
CA LYS A 41 -4.46 -6.89 -11.32
C LYS A 41 -3.67 -6.45 -10.10
N GLY A 42 -2.45 -6.91 -9.98
CA GLY A 42 -1.52 -6.44 -8.96
C GLY A 42 -1.11 -5.00 -9.24
N VAL A 43 -0.40 -4.41 -8.28
CA VAL A 43 0.21 -3.09 -8.45
C VAL A 43 1.33 -3.18 -9.48
N ASP A 44 1.29 -2.34 -10.50
CA ASP A 44 2.38 -2.16 -11.47
C ASP A 44 3.35 -1.09 -10.95
N VAL A 45 4.64 -1.43 -10.91
CA VAL A 45 5.70 -0.56 -10.40
C VAL A 45 6.78 -0.40 -11.47
N GLU A 46 6.76 0.73 -12.14
CA GLU A 46 7.77 1.12 -13.12
C GLU A 46 8.89 1.89 -12.43
N THR A 47 10.14 1.45 -12.62
CA THR A 47 11.30 2.11 -12.03
C THR A 47 11.77 3.25 -12.93
N ILE A 48 11.60 4.50 -12.49
CA ILE A 48 12.14 5.69 -13.18
C ILE A 48 13.62 5.86 -12.85
N LYS A 49 13.96 5.70 -11.56
CA LYS A 49 15.33 5.74 -11.04
C LYS A 49 15.49 4.63 -10.02
N ALA A 50 16.46 3.75 -10.23
CA ALA A 50 16.75 2.70 -9.27
C ALA A 50 17.29 3.28 -7.95
N GLY A 51 16.78 2.77 -6.84
CA GLY A 51 17.35 3.02 -5.52
C GLY A 51 18.51 2.07 -5.24
N THR A 52 19.18 2.30 -4.13
CA THR A 52 20.25 1.46 -3.63
C THR A 52 19.99 1.15 -2.15
N GLY A 53 19.86 -0.12 -1.80
CA GLY A 53 19.66 -0.52 -0.42
C GLY A 53 18.44 -1.41 -0.23
N PRO A 54 18.05 -1.64 1.03
CA PRO A 54 16.91 -2.49 1.35
C PRO A 54 15.58 -1.82 0.96
N SER A 55 14.55 -2.64 0.88
CA SER A 55 13.16 -2.20 0.73
C SER A 55 12.50 -2.10 2.10
N PRO A 56 11.55 -1.18 2.32
CA PRO A 56 10.80 -1.10 3.54
C PRO A 56 9.86 -2.31 3.71
N THR A 57 9.49 -2.58 4.94
CA THR A 57 8.53 -3.60 5.34
C THR A 57 7.27 -2.95 5.92
N THR A 58 6.22 -3.75 6.14
CA THR A 58 4.99 -3.26 6.78
C THR A 58 5.21 -2.66 8.18
N ALA A 59 6.27 -3.09 8.89
CA ALA A 59 6.62 -2.58 10.22
C ALA A 59 7.36 -1.23 10.20
N ASP A 60 7.61 -0.67 9.02
CA ASP A 60 8.41 0.53 8.87
C ASP A 60 7.55 1.79 8.68
N VAL A 61 8.18 2.93 8.90
CA VAL A 61 7.68 4.27 8.59
C VAL A 61 8.57 4.83 7.50
N VAL A 62 7.98 5.21 6.38
CA VAL A 62 8.68 5.73 5.20
C VAL A 62 8.61 7.24 5.14
N GLN A 63 9.66 7.87 4.64
CA GLN A 63 9.67 9.28 4.23
C GLN A 63 9.77 9.33 2.71
N ILE A 64 8.77 9.92 2.08
CA ILE A 64 8.63 9.95 0.63
C ILE A 64 8.28 11.33 0.10
N ASN A 65 8.67 11.59 -1.15
CA ASN A 65 8.01 12.59 -1.99
C ASN A 65 7.01 11.83 -2.86
N TYR A 66 5.79 12.31 -2.98
CA TYR A 66 4.81 11.68 -3.85
C TYR A 66 3.92 12.70 -4.57
N LYS A 67 3.40 12.26 -5.70
CA LYS A 67 2.39 12.95 -6.49
C LYS A 67 1.38 11.91 -6.97
N GLY A 68 0.14 12.04 -6.53
CA GLY A 68 -0.98 11.20 -6.93
C GLY A 68 -1.81 11.87 -8.02
N SER A 69 -2.09 11.14 -9.09
CA SER A 69 -2.92 11.58 -10.21
C SER A 69 -3.87 10.49 -10.65
N LEU A 70 -4.97 10.89 -11.28
CA LEU A 70 -5.88 9.99 -11.99
C LEU A 70 -5.33 9.71 -13.40
N GLU A 71 -5.88 8.69 -14.08
CA GLU A 71 -5.53 8.35 -15.48
C GLU A 71 -5.69 9.54 -16.45
N ASN A 72 -6.61 10.45 -16.17
CA ASN A 72 -6.82 11.66 -16.97
C ASN A 72 -5.79 12.76 -16.69
N GLY A 73 -4.78 12.50 -15.85
CA GLY A 73 -3.73 13.44 -15.48
C GLY A 73 -4.11 14.45 -14.39
N LYS A 74 -5.35 14.43 -13.87
CA LYS A 74 -5.75 15.29 -12.76
C LYS A 74 -5.00 14.88 -11.49
N VAL A 75 -4.20 15.79 -10.94
CA VAL A 75 -3.54 15.60 -9.64
C VAL A 75 -4.57 15.79 -8.54
N PHE A 76 -4.67 14.82 -7.64
CA PHE A 76 -5.57 14.90 -6.49
C PHE A 76 -4.82 15.10 -5.17
N ASP A 77 -3.54 14.68 -5.09
CA ASP A 77 -2.74 14.84 -3.89
C ASP A 77 -1.24 14.87 -4.23
N GLN A 78 -0.46 15.62 -3.47
CA GLN A 78 0.99 15.64 -3.58
C GLN A 78 1.62 16.18 -2.29
N ALA A 79 2.73 15.62 -1.90
CA ALA A 79 3.51 16.13 -0.78
C ALA A 79 5.00 15.82 -0.92
N GLU A 80 5.81 16.67 -0.33
CA GLU A 80 7.25 16.47 -0.18
C GLU A 80 7.57 16.08 1.26
N ARG A 81 8.50 15.14 1.43
CA ARG A 81 8.94 14.63 2.73
C ARG A 81 7.80 14.17 3.64
N ALA A 82 6.74 13.65 3.05
CA ALA A 82 5.63 13.08 3.80
C ALA A 82 6.09 11.81 4.52
N VAL A 83 5.58 11.62 5.74
CA VAL A 83 5.93 10.48 6.59
C VAL A 83 4.68 9.62 6.80
N PHE A 84 4.74 8.36 6.37
CA PHE A 84 3.64 7.42 6.50
C PHE A 84 4.11 6.09 7.10
N PRO A 85 3.31 5.45 7.97
CA PRO A 85 3.50 4.04 8.27
C PRO A 85 3.16 3.23 7.01
N VAL A 86 3.99 2.25 6.66
CA VAL A 86 3.74 1.37 5.50
C VAL A 86 2.43 0.59 5.69
N GLU A 87 2.14 0.20 6.95
CA GLU A 87 0.84 -0.33 7.36
C GLU A 87 -0.11 0.84 7.68
N GLY A 88 -1.20 0.98 6.96
CA GLY A 88 -2.22 2.01 7.23
C GLY A 88 -2.50 2.94 6.06
N VAL A 89 -1.85 2.73 4.93
CA VAL A 89 -2.20 3.31 3.63
C VAL A 89 -3.05 2.33 2.82
N ILE A 90 -3.53 2.72 1.65
CA ILE A 90 -4.28 1.81 0.75
C ILE A 90 -3.43 0.58 0.40
N PRO A 91 -4.05 -0.62 0.27
CA PRO A 91 -3.32 -1.88 0.08
C PRO A 91 -2.35 -1.86 -1.11
N GLY A 92 -2.74 -1.22 -2.20
CA GLY A 92 -1.86 -1.08 -3.37
C GLY A 92 -0.62 -0.24 -3.11
N PHE A 93 -0.74 0.80 -2.27
CA PHE A 93 0.40 1.64 -1.92
C PHE A 93 1.40 0.89 -1.02
N THR A 94 0.92 0.09 -0.06
CA THR A 94 1.75 -0.81 0.75
C THR A 94 2.54 -1.77 -0.13
N GLN A 95 1.86 -2.47 -1.06
CA GLN A 95 2.52 -3.41 -1.98
C GLN A 95 3.57 -2.73 -2.87
N ALA A 96 3.32 -1.48 -3.26
CA ALA A 96 4.28 -0.71 -4.03
C ALA A 96 5.53 -0.37 -3.20
N LEU A 97 5.33 0.15 -1.99
CA LEU A 97 6.43 0.53 -1.09
C LEU A 97 7.37 -0.64 -0.79
N GLU A 98 6.83 -1.85 -0.57
CA GLU A 98 7.63 -3.06 -0.32
C GLU A 98 8.53 -3.46 -1.51
N LYS A 99 8.18 -3.03 -2.73
CA LYS A 99 8.97 -3.26 -3.95
C LYS A 99 9.99 -2.17 -4.23
N MET A 100 9.93 -1.04 -3.52
CA MET A 100 10.81 0.11 -3.74
C MET A 100 12.08 0.00 -2.92
N GLN A 101 13.15 0.64 -3.40
CA GLN A 101 14.41 0.75 -2.70
C GLN A 101 14.71 2.21 -2.33
N LYS A 102 15.39 2.42 -1.20
CA LYS A 102 15.78 3.74 -0.72
C LYS A 102 16.57 4.52 -1.78
N GLY A 103 16.21 5.80 -1.99
CA GLY A 103 16.81 6.70 -2.98
C GLY A 103 16.30 6.50 -4.40
N GLY A 104 15.36 5.57 -4.62
CA GLY A 104 14.74 5.31 -5.91
C GLY A 104 13.51 6.18 -6.17
N LYS A 105 13.20 6.39 -7.46
CA LYS A 105 11.98 7.03 -7.94
C LYS A 105 11.20 6.06 -8.82
N TYR A 106 9.92 5.95 -8.56
CA TYR A 106 9.05 4.96 -9.17
C TYR A 106 7.74 5.59 -9.61
N LYS A 107 7.20 5.08 -10.71
CA LYS A 107 5.83 5.32 -11.12
C LYS A 107 5.02 4.07 -10.79
N VAL A 108 3.94 4.24 -10.09
CA VAL A 108 3.09 3.15 -9.59
C VAL A 108 1.70 3.32 -10.11
N GLU A 109 1.17 2.27 -10.72
CA GLU A 109 -0.24 2.20 -11.08
C GLU A 109 -0.96 1.25 -10.11
N ILE A 110 -1.94 1.78 -9.41
CA ILE A 110 -2.74 1.06 -8.42
C ILE A 110 -4.15 0.90 -8.96
N PRO A 111 -4.60 -0.33 -9.24
CA PRO A 111 -5.97 -0.57 -9.67
C PRO A 111 -6.97 -0.18 -8.57
N ALA A 112 -8.17 0.22 -8.97
CA ALA A 112 -9.21 0.70 -8.07
C ALA A 112 -9.49 -0.25 -6.90
N GLU A 113 -9.44 -1.57 -7.13
CA GLU A 113 -9.69 -2.62 -6.13
C GLU A 113 -8.66 -2.61 -4.97
N LEU A 114 -7.44 -2.15 -5.24
CA LEU A 114 -6.36 -2.00 -4.25
C LEU A 114 -6.20 -0.55 -3.76
N ALA A 115 -7.08 0.34 -4.21
CA ALA A 115 -7.17 1.75 -3.82
C ALA A 115 -8.46 2.01 -3.01
N TYR A 116 -9.37 2.82 -3.53
CA TYR A 116 -10.63 3.18 -2.86
C TYR A 116 -11.84 2.38 -3.35
N GLY A 117 -11.68 1.54 -4.38
CA GLY A 117 -12.74 0.70 -4.92
C GLY A 117 -13.93 1.49 -5.43
N ALA A 118 -15.12 1.05 -5.06
CA ALA A 118 -16.39 1.70 -5.43
C ALA A 118 -16.69 2.98 -4.62
N GLN A 119 -15.80 3.41 -3.73
CA GLN A 119 -15.98 4.60 -2.91
C GLN A 119 -15.32 5.80 -3.59
N GLU A 120 -16.10 6.87 -3.77
CA GLU A 120 -15.53 8.16 -4.20
C GLU A 120 -14.90 8.90 -3.02
N GLN A 121 -13.80 9.59 -3.28
CA GLN A 121 -13.18 10.47 -2.29
C GLN A 121 -13.56 11.92 -2.59
N ARG A 122 -14.09 12.59 -1.58
CA ARG A 122 -14.50 13.99 -1.68
C ARG A 122 -13.62 14.87 -0.82
N ASN A 123 -13.33 16.05 -1.34
CA ASN A 123 -12.66 17.09 -0.57
C ASN A 123 -13.56 17.50 0.62
N PRO A 124 -13.09 17.40 1.86
CA PRO A 124 -13.91 17.71 3.05
C PRO A 124 -14.27 19.19 3.16
N GLN A 125 -13.53 20.08 2.48
CA GLN A 125 -13.73 21.53 2.54
C GLN A 125 -14.68 22.02 1.46
N THR A 126 -14.64 21.43 0.26
CA THR A 126 -15.42 21.90 -0.90
C THR A 126 -16.55 20.95 -1.27
N GLY A 127 -16.54 19.70 -0.78
CA GLY A 127 -17.49 18.65 -1.17
C GLY A 127 -17.30 18.11 -2.59
N ALA A 128 -16.34 18.65 -3.34
CA ALA A 128 -16.04 18.22 -4.71
C ALA A 128 -15.47 16.81 -4.73
N VAL A 129 -15.84 16.00 -5.75
CA VAL A 129 -15.25 14.68 -5.97
C VAL A 129 -13.82 14.86 -6.46
N GLU A 130 -12.85 14.41 -5.68
CA GLU A 130 -11.43 14.41 -6.02
C GLU A 130 -11.05 13.12 -6.74
N ILE A 131 -11.47 11.97 -6.21
CA ILE A 131 -11.25 10.66 -6.80
C ILE A 131 -12.62 10.02 -7.04
N PRO A 132 -13.04 9.81 -8.28
CA PRO A 132 -14.27 9.10 -8.60
C PRO A 132 -14.22 7.63 -8.16
N ALA A 133 -15.39 7.01 -7.98
CA ALA A 133 -15.49 5.59 -7.72
C ALA A 133 -14.85 4.77 -8.86
N ASN A 134 -14.23 3.64 -8.51
CA ASN A 134 -13.57 2.71 -9.44
C ASN A 134 -12.46 3.37 -10.30
N SER A 135 -11.77 4.36 -9.75
CA SER A 135 -10.64 5.01 -10.42
C SER A 135 -9.33 4.32 -10.12
N ASN A 136 -8.55 4.01 -11.15
CA ASN A 136 -7.16 3.65 -11.00
C ASN A 136 -6.35 4.89 -10.60
N LEU A 137 -5.36 4.69 -9.76
CA LEU A 137 -4.51 5.75 -9.27
C LEU A 137 -3.09 5.60 -9.82
N ILE A 138 -2.51 6.71 -10.23
CA ILE A 138 -1.13 6.77 -10.69
C ILE A 138 -0.35 7.62 -9.69
N PHE A 139 0.70 7.02 -9.11
CA PHE A 139 1.58 7.73 -8.19
C PHE A 139 3.00 7.80 -8.76
N GLU A 140 3.59 8.97 -8.68
CA GLU A 140 5.05 9.13 -8.75
C GLU A 140 5.57 9.23 -7.34
N ILE A 141 6.44 8.28 -6.93
CA ILE A 141 6.94 8.17 -5.56
C ILE A 141 8.47 8.16 -5.59
N GLU A 142 9.07 8.98 -4.77
CA GLU A 142 10.50 8.93 -4.47
C GLU A 142 10.67 8.53 -3.01
N LEU A 143 11.28 7.38 -2.77
CA LEU A 143 11.55 6.87 -1.42
C LEU A 143 12.84 7.48 -0.88
N LEU A 144 12.73 8.43 0.03
CA LEU A 144 13.87 9.16 0.59
C LEU A 144 14.56 8.37 1.67
N ASP A 145 13.80 7.90 2.67
CA ASP A 145 14.29 7.15 3.82
C ASP A 145 13.18 6.28 4.44
N PHE A 146 13.57 5.36 5.29
CA PHE A 146 12.62 4.65 6.15
C PHE A 146 13.31 4.19 7.43
N LYS A 147 12.51 4.01 8.50
CA LYS A 147 12.94 3.53 9.82
C LYS A 147 11.90 2.60 10.38
N SER A 148 12.31 1.65 11.20
CA SER A 148 11.35 0.80 11.89
C SER A 148 10.46 1.64 12.83
N ARG A 149 9.19 1.28 12.92
CA ARG A 149 8.24 1.94 13.86
C ARG A 149 8.78 1.91 15.29
N ALA A 150 9.38 0.80 15.70
CA ALA A 150 9.97 0.66 17.04
C ALA A 150 11.08 1.68 17.30
N GLU A 151 11.93 1.94 16.30
CA GLU A 151 13.00 2.93 16.38
C GLU A 151 12.45 4.36 16.48
N VAL A 152 11.44 4.68 15.66
CA VAL A 152 10.76 5.98 15.69
C VAL A 152 10.09 6.22 17.06
N GLU A 153 9.38 5.23 17.58
CA GLU A 153 8.76 5.30 18.91
C GLU A 153 9.78 5.46 20.03
N ALA A 154 10.89 4.71 19.97
CA ALA A 154 11.97 4.84 20.95
C ALA A 154 12.58 6.24 20.93
N GLN A 155 12.79 6.81 19.74
CA GLN A 155 13.32 8.16 19.58
C GLN A 155 12.35 9.22 20.12
N MET A 156 11.05 9.07 19.87
CA MET A 156 10.01 9.96 20.42
C MET A 156 9.96 9.90 21.96
N ARG A 157 10.00 8.70 22.55
CA ARG A 157 10.02 8.52 24.00
C ARG A 157 11.24 9.19 24.63
N MET A 158 12.41 9.02 24.03
CA MET A 158 13.64 9.67 24.50
C MET A 158 13.53 11.21 24.47
N MET A 159 12.96 11.75 23.39
CA MET A 159 12.77 13.19 23.24
C MET A 159 11.78 13.75 24.29
N GLN A 160 10.68 13.02 24.54
CA GLN A 160 9.72 13.38 25.59
C GLN A 160 10.36 13.38 26.98
N GLN A 161 11.22 12.38 27.30
CA GLN A 161 11.94 12.32 28.56
C GLN A 161 12.88 13.51 28.73
N LEU A 162 13.62 13.89 27.68
CA LEU A 162 14.49 15.07 27.69
C LEU A 162 13.70 16.36 27.91
N GLN A 163 12.55 16.53 27.24
CA GLN A 163 11.68 17.67 27.45
C GLN A 163 11.14 17.75 28.88
N ALA A 164 10.71 16.61 29.44
CA ALA A 164 10.24 16.53 30.82
C ALA A 164 11.34 16.90 31.82
N GLN A 165 12.59 16.45 31.60
CA GLN A 165 13.73 16.81 32.43
C GLN A 165 14.05 18.31 32.35
N MET A 166 14.03 18.91 31.16
CA MET A 166 14.26 20.35 31.00
C MET A 166 13.17 21.18 31.69
N GLN A 167 11.89 20.77 31.59
CA GLN A 167 10.80 21.45 32.29
C GLN A 167 10.91 21.33 33.80
N ALA A 168 11.30 20.15 34.32
CA ALA A 168 11.52 19.94 35.76
C ALA A 168 12.67 20.82 36.31
N GLN A 169 13.73 21.04 35.53
CA GLN A 169 14.83 21.91 35.91
C GLN A 169 14.45 23.41 35.90
N GLN A 170 13.58 23.82 34.96
CA GLN A 170 13.08 25.20 34.90
C GLN A 170 12.02 25.50 35.98
N GLY A 171 11.21 24.51 36.39
CA GLY A 171 10.20 24.63 37.46
C GLY A 171 10.78 24.63 38.88
N GLY A 172 11.98 24.07 39.07
CA GLY A 172 12.64 23.98 40.40
C GLY A 172 13.30 25.27 40.88
N GLY A 173 13.42 26.30 40.07
CA GLY A 173 14.05 27.57 40.41
C GLY A 173 13.17 28.61 41.16
N ALA A 174 11.84 28.41 41.16
CA ALA A 174 10.91 29.41 41.71
C ALA A 174 10.48 29.18 43.19
N ALA A 175 10.87 28.09 43.80
CA ALA A 175 10.42 27.77 45.16
C ALA A 175 11.43 28.00 46.31
N LYS A 176 12.58 28.66 46.04
CA LYS A 176 13.62 28.92 47.05
C LYS A 176 13.72 30.41 47.46
N GLY A 177 12.61 31.15 47.49
CA GLY A 177 12.59 32.55 47.86
C GLY A 177 11.46 33.00 48.79
N ALA A 178 10.73 32.07 49.40
CA ALA A 178 9.73 32.48 50.41
C ALA A 178 10.37 32.50 51.81
N THR A 179 10.86 33.67 52.17
CA THR A 179 11.21 33.99 53.57
C THR A 179 9.92 33.95 54.41
N PRO A 180 9.87 33.25 55.53
CA PRO A 180 8.69 33.27 56.39
C PRO A 180 8.50 34.65 57.01
N PRO A 181 7.26 35.14 57.20
CA PRO A 181 7.01 36.44 57.81
C PRO A 181 7.46 36.44 59.29
N PRO A 182 7.97 37.59 59.80
CA PRO A 182 8.40 37.69 61.18
C PRO A 182 7.23 37.55 62.16
N PRO A 183 7.47 37.01 63.37
CA PRO A 183 6.43 36.82 64.37
C PRO A 183 5.90 38.17 64.88
N PRO A 184 4.62 38.26 65.32
CA PRO A 184 4.06 39.51 65.87
C PRO A 184 4.70 39.85 67.17
N VAL A 185 5.18 41.09 67.31
CA VAL A 185 5.63 41.71 68.59
C VAL A 185 4.40 42.17 69.36
N HIS A 186 4.30 41.62 70.62
CA HIS A 186 3.40 42.12 71.66
C HIS A 186 3.99 43.29 72.40
#